data_9e0f338194057ae787c50a276b2f0097
#
_entry.id   9e0f338194057ae787c50a276b2f0097
#
_cell.length_a   1.000
_cell.length_b   1.000
_cell.length_c   1.000
_cell.angle_alpha   90.00
_cell.angle_beta   90.00
_cell.angle_gamma   90.00
#
_symmetry.space_group_name_H-M   'P 1'
#
loop_
_entity.id
_entity.type
_entity.pdbx_description
1 polymer ?
#
loop_
_entity_poly.entity_id
_entity_poly.type
_entity_poly.pdbx_seq_one_letter_code
_entity_poly.pdbx_strand_id
1 'polypeptide(L)'
;TQQCPFGTGNGYGDGRAISVFEGLLNGKRWEMQLKGAGPTPYCRGADGRAVLRSSVREFLAQEYMHSLGIETSRSLTLYVSMAETVRRPWYSKDTNSFEPDILVETPAAISTRVAPSFLRVGQIELFARRVRNNTHKDALKELKMIVKHLIKRNYISEIDQNLTFATQVVELA
;
A
#
# COMPACT_ATOMS: atom_id res chain seq x y z
N THR A 1 -5.66 5.74 13.83
CA THR A 1 -5.19 4.40 13.52
C THR A 1 -6.35 3.54 13.03
N GLN A 2 -6.13 2.84 11.93
CA GLN A 2 -7.13 1.97 11.35
C GLN A 2 -7.34 0.75 12.25
N GLN A 3 -8.57 0.45 12.62
CA GLN A 3 -8.85 -0.75 13.40
C GLN A 3 -8.76 -2.00 12.53
N CYS A 4 -8.16 -3.05 13.07
CA CYS A 4 -8.07 -4.34 12.41
C CYS A 4 -9.47 -4.99 12.28
N PRO A 5 -9.91 -5.45 11.08
CA PRO A 5 -11.21 -6.10 10.93
C PRO A 5 -11.30 -7.45 11.64
N PHE A 6 -10.15 -8.02 12.02
CA PHE A 6 -10.09 -9.32 12.69
C PHE A 6 -10.19 -9.22 14.21
N GLY A 7 -10.49 -8.03 14.75
CA GLY A 7 -10.66 -7.84 16.19
C GLY A 7 -9.40 -7.96 17.03
N THR A 8 -8.21 -7.99 16.39
CA THR A 8 -6.93 -8.12 17.10
C THR A 8 -6.47 -6.83 17.77
N GLY A 9 -7.21 -5.73 17.63
CA GLY A 9 -6.85 -4.41 18.14
C GLY A 9 -5.74 -3.70 17.36
N ASN A 10 -5.08 -4.38 16.44
CA ASN A 10 -4.03 -3.81 15.62
C ASN A 10 -4.62 -2.88 14.53
N GLY A 11 -3.96 -1.74 14.30
CA GLY A 11 -4.38 -0.81 13.25
C GLY A 11 -4.21 -1.40 11.84
N TYR A 12 -5.03 -0.90 10.92
CA TYR A 12 -4.84 -1.13 9.48
C TYR A 12 -3.78 -0.20 8.93
N GLY A 13 -2.89 -0.71 8.17
CA GLY A 13 -1.87 0.06 7.48
C GLY A 13 -0.99 -0.87 6.66
N ASP A 14 0.04 -0.31 6.03
CA ASP A 14 1.03 -1.10 5.32
C ASP A 14 1.92 -1.83 6.33
N GLY A 15 1.70 -3.13 6.45
CA GLY A 15 2.42 -3.97 7.42
C GLY A 15 3.91 -4.08 7.12
N ARG A 16 4.37 -3.78 5.91
CA ARG A 16 5.77 -3.87 5.50
C ARG A 16 6.18 -2.83 4.45
N ALA A 17 5.42 -1.74 4.31
CA ALA A 17 5.78 -0.61 3.46
C ALA A 17 5.98 0.64 4.31
N ILE A 18 7.09 1.32 4.09
CA ILE A 18 7.52 2.49 4.83
C ILE A 18 7.72 3.62 3.83
N SER A 19 6.99 4.73 3.99
CA SER A 19 7.21 5.94 3.20
C SER A 19 8.50 6.62 3.66
N VAL A 20 9.41 6.86 2.72
CA VAL A 20 10.75 7.40 3.00
C VAL A 20 11.00 8.75 2.34
N PHE A 21 10.20 9.10 1.36
CA PHE A 21 10.34 10.36 0.65
C PHE A 21 9.02 10.81 0.05
N GLU A 22 8.84 12.13 0.03
CA GLU A 22 7.86 12.84 -0.76
C GLU A 22 8.48 14.16 -1.23
N GLY A 23 8.36 14.47 -2.53
CA GLY A 23 8.93 15.70 -3.08
C GLY A 23 8.54 15.94 -4.53
N LEU A 24 9.03 17.05 -5.06
CA LEU A 24 8.86 17.44 -6.46
C LEU A 24 10.14 17.15 -7.25
N LEU A 25 10.00 16.47 -8.38
CA LEU A 25 11.07 16.27 -9.34
C LEU A 25 10.56 16.69 -10.73
N ASN A 26 11.21 17.66 -11.35
CA ASN A 26 10.80 18.23 -12.64
C ASN A 26 9.32 18.69 -12.65
N GLY A 27 8.89 19.34 -11.56
CA GLY A 27 7.52 19.84 -11.41
C GLY A 27 6.46 18.76 -11.11
N LYS A 28 6.82 17.49 -11.13
CA LYS A 28 5.94 16.38 -10.77
C LYS A 28 6.20 15.90 -9.36
N ARG A 29 5.13 15.58 -8.64
CA ARG A 29 5.22 14.98 -7.31
C ARG A 29 5.59 13.52 -7.40
N TRP A 30 6.43 13.08 -6.46
CA TRP A 30 6.82 11.70 -6.28
C TRP A 30 6.84 11.34 -4.81
N GLU A 31 6.32 10.17 -4.51
CA GLU A 31 6.48 9.50 -3.23
C GLU A 31 7.33 8.25 -3.41
N MET A 32 8.13 7.94 -2.40
CA MET A 32 8.90 6.70 -2.33
C MET A 32 8.48 5.87 -1.14
N GLN A 33 8.36 4.56 -1.37
CA GLN A 33 8.12 3.59 -0.31
C GLN A 33 9.11 2.43 -0.41
N LEU A 34 9.73 2.09 0.72
CA LEU A 34 10.43 0.82 0.89
C LEU A 34 9.43 -0.26 1.26
N LYS A 35 9.52 -1.42 0.61
CA LYS A 35 8.70 -2.58 0.94
C LYS A 35 9.57 -3.76 1.34
N GLY A 36 9.31 -4.30 2.54
CA GLY A 36 10.08 -5.41 3.11
C GLY A 36 11.23 -4.99 4.01
N ALA A 37 11.33 -3.70 4.38
CA ALA A 37 12.45 -3.15 5.17
C ALA A 37 12.39 -3.49 6.67
N GLY A 38 11.41 -4.26 7.11
CA GLY A 38 11.27 -4.68 8.51
C GLY A 38 9.91 -4.35 9.11
N PRO A 39 9.76 -4.56 10.41
CA PRO A 39 8.48 -4.41 11.08
C PRO A 39 8.01 -2.96 11.10
N THR A 40 6.70 -2.79 10.99
CA THR A 40 5.99 -1.52 11.18
C THR A 40 4.97 -1.69 12.31
N PRO A 41 4.41 -0.59 12.87
CA PRO A 41 3.31 -0.69 13.84
C PRO A 41 2.08 -1.46 13.32
N TYR A 42 2.02 -1.74 12.01
CA TYR A 42 0.88 -2.35 11.32
C TYR A 42 1.19 -3.75 10.77
N CYS A 43 2.33 -4.34 11.11
CA CYS A 43 2.73 -5.65 10.58
C CYS A 43 1.96 -6.84 11.19
N ARG A 44 1.04 -6.58 12.12
CA ARG A 44 0.13 -7.59 12.70
C ARG A 44 0.85 -8.82 13.26
N GLY A 45 1.96 -8.59 13.96
CA GLY A 45 2.80 -9.65 14.52
C GLY A 45 3.75 -10.32 13.50
N ALA A 46 3.71 -9.93 12.23
CA ALA A 46 4.67 -10.40 11.23
C ALA A 46 5.99 -9.63 11.30
N ASP A 47 7.03 -10.16 10.64
CA ASP A 47 8.39 -9.59 10.64
C ASP A 47 8.57 -8.34 9.74
N GLY A 48 7.56 -7.97 8.95
CA GLY A 48 7.64 -6.85 8.01
C GLY A 48 8.63 -7.06 6.85
N ARG A 49 9.21 -8.25 6.71
CA ARG A 49 10.18 -8.58 5.66
C ARG A 49 9.47 -9.04 4.38
N ALA A 50 10.10 -8.79 3.24
CA ALA A 50 9.75 -9.38 1.96
C ALA A 50 10.80 -10.42 1.56
N VAL A 51 10.40 -11.41 0.77
CA VAL A 51 11.31 -12.41 0.20
C VAL A 51 11.65 -12.07 -1.24
N LEU A 52 12.83 -12.46 -1.69
CA LEU A 52 13.33 -12.15 -3.03
C LEU A 52 12.32 -12.52 -4.14
N ARG A 53 11.81 -13.77 -4.12
CA ARG A 53 10.89 -14.24 -5.17
C ARG A 53 9.62 -13.38 -5.31
N SER A 54 9.04 -12.94 -4.19
CA SER A 54 7.84 -12.10 -4.22
C SER A 54 8.16 -10.67 -4.65
N SER A 55 9.34 -10.17 -4.28
CA SER A 55 9.80 -8.83 -4.64
C SER A 55 10.13 -8.74 -6.12
N VAL A 56 10.76 -9.76 -6.70
CA VAL A 56 10.98 -9.87 -8.16
C VAL A 56 9.66 -9.89 -8.91
N ARG A 57 8.69 -10.71 -8.45
CA ARG A 57 7.36 -10.76 -9.08
C ARG A 57 6.66 -9.41 -9.06
N GLU A 58 6.68 -8.70 -7.92
CA GLU A 58 6.09 -7.37 -7.81
C GLU A 58 6.79 -6.36 -8.72
N PHE A 59 8.11 -6.39 -8.75
CA PHE A 59 8.91 -5.53 -9.62
C PHE A 59 8.52 -5.71 -11.09
N LEU A 60 8.55 -6.94 -11.57
CA LEU A 60 8.20 -7.27 -12.96
C LEU A 60 6.74 -6.92 -13.27
N ALA A 61 5.80 -7.22 -12.37
CA ALA A 61 4.39 -6.93 -12.58
C ALA A 61 4.13 -5.41 -12.70
N GLN A 62 4.76 -4.59 -11.87
CA GLN A 62 4.63 -3.13 -11.94
C GLN A 62 5.13 -2.59 -13.28
N GLU A 63 6.32 -2.97 -13.70
CA GLU A 63 6.91 -2.51 -14.96
C GLU A 63 6.16 -3.05 -16.19
N TYR A 64 5.66 -4.29 -16.11
CA TYR A 64 4.82 -4.85 -17.16
C TYR A 64 3.49 -4.11 -17.31
N MET A 65 2.78 -3.85 -16.19
CA MET A 65 1.54 -3.08 -16.22
C MET A 65 1.77 -1.67 -16.78
N HIS A 66 2.87 -1.03 -16.40
CA HIS A 66 3.24 0.26 -16.97
C HIS A 66 3.46 0.18 -18.48
N SER A 67 4.15 -0.86 -18.99
CA SER A 67 4.38 -1.05 -20.41
C SER A 67 3.09 -1.26 -21.24
N LEU A 68 2.03 -1.74 -20.58
CA LEU A 68 0.69 -1.85 -21.16
C LEU A 68 -0.11 -0.54 -21.12
N GLY A 69 0.47 0.57 -20.63
CA GLY A 69 -0.23 1.84 -20.47
C GLY A 69 -1.19 1.89 -19.27
N ILE A 70 -1.12 0.92 -18.37
CA ILE A 70 -1.94 0.91 -17.16
C ILE A 70 -1.27 1.78 -16.10
N GLU A 71 -2.02 2.72 -15.53
CA GLU A 71 -1.52 3.56 -14.45
C GLU A 71 -1.23 2.71 -13.21
N THR A 72 0.03 2.73 -12.77
CA THR A 72 0.52 1.93 -11.65
C THR A 72 1.73 2.59 -10.98
N SER A 73 2.05 2.16 -9.76
CA SER A 73 3.34 2.51 -9.16
C SER A 73 4.48 1.88 -9.96
N ARG A 74 5.63 2.55 -9.96
CA ARG A 74 6.85 2.08 -10.64
C ARG A 74 7.82 1.46 -9.64
N SER A 75 8.62 0.55 -10.13
CA SER A 75 9.71 -0.06 -9.37
C SER A 75 11.01 0.71 -9.63
N LEU A 76 11.63 1.22 -8.56
CA LEU A 76 12.88 1.97 -8.68
C LEU A 76 14.09 1.08 -8.43
N THR A 77 14.08 0.33 -7.32
CA THR A 77 15.19 -0.56 -6.95
C THR A 77 14.67 -1.86 -6.34
N LEU A 78 15.50 -2.89 -6.42
CA LEU A 78 15.34 -4.16 -5.73
C LEU A 78 16.69 -4.57 -5.16
N TYR A 79 16.78 -4.66 -3.85
CA TYR A 79 17.95 -5.14 -3.14
C TYR A 79 17.65 -6.48 -2.48
N VAL A 80 18.62 -7.38 -2.53
CA VAL A 80 18.59 -8.66 -1.81
C VAL A 80 19.60 -8.61 -0.69
N SER A 81 19.24 -9.14 0.48
CA SER A 81 20.20 -9.30 1.57
C SER A 81 21.13 -10.47 1.29
N MET A 82 22.41 -10.26 1.50
CA MET A 82 23.43 -11.32 1.43
C MET A 82 23.59 -12.03 2.79
N ALA A 83 23.03 -11.48 3.86
CA ALA A 83 23.20 -11.99 5.23
C ALA A 83 21.87 -12.39 5.89
N GLU A 84 20.75 -11.71 5.55
CA GLU A 84 19.47 -11.98 6.17
C GLU A 84 18.63 -12.94 5.33
N THR A 85 18.14 -13.99 5.96
CA THR A 85 17.11 -14.89 5.42
C THR A 85 15.84 -14.77 6.26
N VAL A 86 14.73 -15.16 5.68
CA VAL A 86 13.44 -15.26 6.36
C VAL A 86 12.79 -16.60 6.06
N ARG A 87 12.19 -17.22 7.07
CA ARG A 87 11.47 -18.48 6.92
C ARG A 87 10.04 -18.21 6.44
N ARG A 88 9.66 -18.91 5.38
CA ARG A 88 8.31 -18.79 4.81
C ARG A 88 7.73 -20.16 4.50
N PRO A 89 6.39 -20.30 4.65
CA PRO A 89 5.69 -21.52 4.26
C PRO A 89 5.91 -21.86 2.78
N TRP A 90 6.14 -23.13 2.52
CA TRP A 90 6.34 -23.69 1.20
C TRP A 90 5.83 -25.14 1.14
N TYR A 91 5.92 -25.73 -0.02
CA TYR A 91 5.49 -27.10 -0.28
C TYR A 91 6.69 -28.04 -0.32
N SER A 92 6.60 -29.19 0.36
CA SER A 92 7.57 -30.26 0.19
C SER A 92 7.42 -30.89 -1.20
N LYS A 93 8.47 -31.59 -1.65
CA LYS A 93 8.47 -32.18 -3.01
C LYS A 93 7.37 -33.22 -3.20
N ASP A 94 7.02 -33.90 -2.13
CA ASP A 94 6.07 -35.04 -2.15
C ASP A 94 4.70 -34.69 -1.58
N THR A 95 4.45 -33.40 -1.35
CA THR A 95 3.15 -32.96 -0.81
C THR A 95 2.05 -33.04 -1.85
N ASN A 96 0.92 -33.62 -1.45
CA ASN A 96 -0.35 -33.53 -2.16
C ASN A 96 -1.31 -32.51 -1.53
N SER A 97 -0.83 -31.76 -0.54
CA SER A 97 -1.63 -30.74 0.16
C SER A 97 -1.77 -29.47 -0.66
N PHE A 98 -2.94 -28.84 -0.58
CA PHE A 98 -3.16 -27.47 -1.09
C PHE A 98 -2.55 -26.41 -0.18
N GLU A 99 -2.18 -26.77 1.04
CA GLU A 99 -1.56 -25.87 2.00
C GLU A 99 -0.06 -26.18 2.16
N PRO A 100 0.76 -25.14 2.38
CA PRO A 100 2.19 -25.32 2.65
C PRO A 100 2.43 -26.17 3.89
N ASP A 101 3.34 -27.15 3.79
CA ASP A 101 3.65 -28.16 4.82
C ASP A 101 5.05 -28.04 5.40
N ILE A 102 5.91 -27.20 4.81
CA ILE A 102 7.27 -26.93 5.28
C ILE A 102 7.55 -25.43 5.42
N LEU A 103 8.63 -25.11 6.14
CA LEU A 103 9.21 -23.77 6.18
C LEU A 103 10.57 -23.79 5.49
N VAL A 104 10.74 -22.92 4.50
CA VAL A 104 12.03 -22.75 3.81
C VAL A 104 12.65 -21.40 4.12
N GLU A 105 13.96 -21.38 4.24
CA GLU A 105 14.73 -20.15 4.32
C GLU A 105 14.86 -19.53 2.93
N THR A 106 14.60 -18.24 2.84
CA THR A 106 14.64 -17.48 1.59
C THR A 106 15.34 -16.15 1.85
N PRO A 107 16.19 -15.67 0.94
CA PRO A 107 16.81 -14.36 1.10
C PRO A 107 15.76 -13.26 1.29
N ALA A 108 15.99 -12.39 2.27
CA ALA A 108 15.21 -11.18 2.45
C ALA A 108 15.52 -10.19 1.32
N ALA A 109 14.53 -9.40 0.93
CA ALA A 109 14.68 -8.38 -0.09
C ALA A 109 13.89 -7.12 0.26
N ILE A 110 14.37 -5.98 -0.25
CA ILE A 110 13.71 -4.68 -0.13
C ILE A 110 13.51 -4.14 -1.53
N SER A 111 12.26 -3.84 -1.88
CA SER A 111 11.95 -3.10 -3.12
C SER A 111 11.58 -1.66 -2.80
N THR A 112 12.07 -0.73 -3.63
CA THR A 112 11.66 0.67 -3.59
C THR A 112 10.62 0.90 -4.67
N ARG A 113 9.44 1.38 -4.26
CA ARG A 113 8.35 1.76 -5.17
C ARG A 113 8.26 3.27 -5.23
N VAL A 114 7.90 3.79 -6.39
CA VAL A 114 7.66 5.22 -6.61
C VAL A 114 6.31 5.43 -7.31
N ALA A 115 5.61 6.47 -6.92
CA ALA A 115 4.35 6.88 -7.52
C ALA A 115 4.08 8.37 -7.26
N PRO A 116 3.24 9.03 -8.04
CA PRO A 116 2.76 10.37 -7.71
C PRO A 116 1.98 10.41 -6.39
N SER A 117 1.33 9.28 -6.04
CA SER A 117 0.61 9.11 -4.79
C SER A 117 0.50 7.62 -4.43
N PHE A 118 0.54 7.31 -3.13
CA PHE A 118 0.21 6.00 -2.59
C PHE A 118 -1.14 5.98 -1.86
N LEU A 119 -2.00 6.96 -2.10
CA LEU A 119 -3.38 6.92 -1.63
C LEU A 119 -4.11 5.74 -2.28
N ARG A 120 -4.94 5.06 -1.48
CA ARG A 120 -5.66 3.86 -1.88
C ARG A 120 -7.16 4.00 -1.60
N VAL A 121 -7.97 3.38 -2.44
CA VAL A 121 -9.43 3.28 -2.24
C VAL A 121 -9.78 2.77 -0.83
N GLY A 122 -9.03 1.80 -0.31
CA GLY A 122 -9.23 1.28 1.04
C GLY A 122 -9.07 2.30 2.17
N GLN A 123 -8.34 3.39 1.96
CA GLN A 123 -8.25 4.47 2.94
C GLN A 123 -9.56 5.27 2.99
N ILE A 124 -10.15 5.59 1.84
CA ILE A 124 -11.46 6.26 1.78
C ILE A 124 -12.53 5.35 2.36
N GLU A 125 -12.54 4.08 1.98
CA GLU A 125 -13.49 3.09 2.47
C GLU A 125 -13.46 2.96 4.01
N LEU A 126 -12.28 3.01 4.61
CA LEU A 126 -12.16 3.01 6.06
C LEU A 126 -12.92 4.18 6.70
N PHE A 127 -12.67 5.40 6.23
CA PHE A 127 -13.33 6.59 6.78
C PHE A 127 -14.84 6.57 6.50
N ALA A 128 -15.25 6.09 5.33
CA ALA A 128 -16.66 5.87 5.01
C ALA A 128 -17.32 4.86 5.97
N ARG A 129 -16.63 3.77 6.30
CA ARG A 129 -17.08 2.78 7.27
C ARG A 129 -17.22 3.35 8.67
N ARG A 130 -16.27 4.20 9.10
CA ARG A 130 -16.37 4.90 10.39
C ARG A 130 -17.62 5.77 10.47
N VAL A 131 -17.99 6.46 9.38
CA VAL A 131 -19.22 7.24 9.30
C VAL A 131 -20.44 6.33 9.38
N ARG A 132 -20.50 5.27 8.56
CA ARG A 132 -21.63 4.31 8.57
C ARG A 132 -21.87 3.68 9.94
N ASN A 133 -20.79 3.35 10.63
CA ASN A 133 -20.83 2.70 11.94
C ASN A 133 -20.92 3.69 13.10
N ASN A 134 -20.97 4.98 12.82
CA ASN A 134 -21.03 6.06 13.82
C ASN A 134 -19.98 5.87 14.95
N THR A 135 -18.73 5.56 14.55
CA THR A 135 -17.67 5.18 15.50
C THR A 135 -17.26 6.31 16.43
N HIS A 136 -17.38 7.56 16.00
CA HIS A 136 -17.13 8.77 16.81
C HIS A 136 -17.70 10.03 16.10
N LYS A 137 -17.84 11.11 16.88
CA LYS A 137 -18.50 12.37 16.43
C LYS A 137 -17.83 13.06 15.24
N ASP A 138 -16.52 12.90 15.07
CA ASP A 138 -15.77 13.58 14.01
C ASP A 138 -15.61 12.72 12.73
N ALA A 139 -16.19 11.51 12.67
CA ALA A 139 -16.01 10.58 11.55
C ALA A 139 -16.35 11.19 10.19
N LEU A 140 -17.45 11.93 10.09
CA LEU A 140 -17.85 12.62 8.85
C LEU A 140 -16.87 13.72 8.45
N LYS A 141 -16.33 14.45 9.42
CA LYS A 141 -15.31 15.48 9.17
C LYS A 141 -14.03 14.85 8.64
N GLU A 142 -13.58 13.74 9.22
CA GLU A 142 -12.42 12.99 8.76
C GLU A 142 -12.60 12.48 7.33
N LEU A 143 -13.77 11.90 7.01
CA LEU A 143 -14.09 11.47 5.63
C LEU A 143 -14.00 12.63 4.64
N LYS A 144 -14.62 13.77 4.96
CA LYS A 144 -14.54 14.96 4.10
C LYS A 144 -13.10 15.45 3.91
N MET A 145 -12.28 15.38 4.95
CA MET A 145 -10.87 15.78 4.87
C MET A 145 -10.06 14.88 3.93
N ILE A 146 -10.20 13.54 4.05
CA ILE A 146 -9.44 12.63 3.19
C ILE A 146 -9.88 12.72 1.72
N VAL A 147 -11.17 12.89 1.44
CA VAL A 147 -11.68 13.04 0.08
C VAL A 147 -11.21 14.36 -0.53
N LYS A 148 -11.28 15.48 0.20
CA LYS A 148 -10.73 16.77 -0.26
C LYS A 148 -9.24 16.69 -0.54
N HIS A 149 -8.51 15.98 0.32
CA HIS A 149 -7.07 15.77 0.12
C HIS A 149 -6.80 14.96 -1.15
N LEU A 150 -7.57 13.90 -1.40
CA LEU A 150 -7.48 13.09 -2.62
C LEU A 150 -7.71 13.92 -3.88
N ILE A 151 -8.81 14.71 -3.92
CA ILE A 151 -9.14 15.57 -5.05
C ILE A 151 -8.00 16.56 -5.32
N LYS A 152 -7.59 17.30 -4.29
CA LYS A 152 -6.52 18.28 -4.41
C LYS A 152 -5.18 17.67 -4.83
N ARG A 153 -4.90 16.43 -4.41
CA ARG A 153 -3.61 15.78 -4.62
C ARG A 153 -3.50 15.14 -6.00
N ASN A 154 -4.55 14.43 -6.42
CA ASN A 154 -4.48 13.55 -7.58
C ASN A 154 -5.34 14.03 -8.77
N TYR A 155 -6.38 14.82 -8.51
CA TYR A 155 -7.40 15.17 -9.52
C TYR A 155 -7.64 16.68 -9.66
N ILE A 156 -6.69 17.51 -9.22
CA ILE A 156 -6.84 18.96 -9.24
C ILE A 156 -7.01 19.52 -10.67
N SER A 157 -6.41 18.85 -11.66
CA SER A 157 -6.50 19.22 -13.08
C SER A 157 -7.73 18.64 -13.80
N GLU A 158 -8.38 17.65 -13.20
CA GLU A 158 -9.46 16.90 -13.82
C GLU A 158 -10.83 17.32 -13.28
N ILE A 159 -10.87 17.80 -12.04
CA ILE A 159 -12.10 18.21 -11.36
C ILE A 159 -12.15 19.73 -11.26
N ASP A 160 -13.24 20.34 -11.69
CA ASP A 160 -13.46 21.78 -11.54
C ASP A 160 -13.51 22.18 -10.06
N GLN A 161 -12.54 23.00 -9.66
CA GLN A 161 -12.38 23.46 -8.28
C GLN A 161 -13.44 24.47 -7.85
N ASN A 162 -14.21 25.05 -8.79
CA ASN A 162 -15.30 25.97 -8.51
C ASN A 162 -16.60 25.25 -8.14
N LEU A 163 -16.70 23.95 -8.39
CA LEU A 163 -17.87 23.15 -8.04
C LEU A 163 -18.00 22.94 -6.54
N THR A 164 -19.23 22.68 -6.10
CA THR A 164 -19.44 22.28 -4.70
C THR A 164 -18.72 20.98 -4.37
N PHE A 165 -18.37 20.76 -3.12
CA PHE A 165 -17.71 19.53 -2.71
C PHE A 165 -18.53 18.27 -3.06
N ALA A 166 -19.86 18.35 -2.97
CA ALA A 166 -20.72 17.23 -3.35
C ALA A 166 -20.61 16.91 -4.85
N THR A 167 -20.59 17.93 -5.71
CA THR A 167 -20.44 17.77 -7.16
C THR A 167 -19.05 17.23 -7.50
N GLN A 168 -18.00 17.73 -6.87
CA GLN A 168 -16.64 17.21 -7.05
C GLN A 168 -16.53 15.72 -6.70
N VAL A 169 -17.25 15.26 -5.67
CA VAL A 169 -17.27 13.82 -5.30
C VAL A 169 -18.00 13.00 -6.36
N VAL A 170 -19.04 13.52 -6.98
CA VAL A 170 -19.76 12.84 -8.07
C VAL A 170 -18.88 12.73 -9.33
N GLU A 171 -18.13 13.77 -9.67
CA GLU A 171 -17.19 13.73 -10.81
C GLU A 171 -16.01 12.77 -10.58
N LEU A 172 -15.65 12.52 -9.31
CA LEU A 172 -14.60 11.58 -8.95
C LEU A 172 -15.03 10.11 -9.09
N ALA A 173 -16.32 9.81 -9.01
CA ALA A 173 -16.89 8.46 -9.00
C ALA A 173 -17.05 7.87 -10.40
#